data_57248a5f18f9043d6d7f60048f7d1fa5
#
_entry.id   57248a5f18f9043d6d7f60048f7d1fa5
#
_cell.length_a   1.000
_cell.length_b   1.000
_cell.length_c   1.000
_cell.angle_alpha   90.00
_cell.angle_beta   90.00
_cell.angle_gamma   90.00
#
_symmetry.space_group_name_H-M   'P 1'
#
loop_
_entity.id
_entity.type
_entity.pdbx_description
1 polymer ?
#
loop_
_entity_poly.entity_id
_entity_poly.type
_entity_poly.pdbx_seq_one_letter_code
_entity_poly.pdbx_strand_id
1 'polypeptide(L)'
;MNATEHDIAILRKLQEADRKVVSAKKEFENLPHRKAILEVRTKKDEILKKKVQVQDMLDDEEGKLASLVQEDEQLEKKQDEISTELTEVQGDYRAVTSKTRELDGVRKRREKVALELTRVEEQVNKINPVMKQIMTALSILEEKEKELVESFQKTGGSLRVVIAEGEKVRGELAGEVDPSILRV
;
A
#
# COMPACT_ATOMS: atom_id res chain seq x y z
N MET A 1 -4.08 64.81 -16.16
CA MET A 1 -5.29 63.96 -16.22
C MET A 1 -5.88 63.93 -14.82
N ASN A 2 -7.11 64.38 -14.66
CA ASN A 2 -7.77 64.37 -13.36
C ASN A 2 -8.75 63.19 -13.38
N ALA A 3 -8.53 62.17 -12.54
CA ALA A 3 -9.50 61.11 -12.34
C ALA A 3 -10.79 61.70 -11.74
N THR A 4 -11.92 61.27 -12.24
CA THR A 4 -13.20 61.68 -11.70
C THR A 4 -13.49 60.97 -10.37
N GLU A 5 -14.39 61.49 -9.54
CA GLU A 5 -14.81 60.77 -8.32
C GLU A 5 -15.37 59.37 -8.63
N HIS A 6 -15.97 59.22 -9.80
CA HIS A 6 -16.45 57.92 -10.29
C HIS A 6 -15.31 56.95 -10.56
N ASP A 7 -14.23 57.40 -11.26
CA ASP A 7 -13.06 56.60 -11.52
C ASP A 7 -12.37 56.14 -10.23
N ILE A 8 -12.29 57.03 -9.23
CA ILE A 8 -11.71 56.71 -7.92
C ILE A 8 -12.53 55.63 -7.19
N ALA A 9 -13.88 55.70 -7.29
CA ALA A 9 -14.75 54.70 -6.69
C ALA A 9 -14.59 53.32 -7.36
N ILE A 10 -14.45 53.27 -8.70
CA ILE A 10 -14.22 52.03 -9.44
C ILE A 10 -12.84 51.48 -9.12
N LEU A 11 -11.77 52.29 -9.08
CA LEU A 11 -10.43 51.87 -8.71
C LEU A 11 -10.36 51.27 -7.31
N ARG A 12 -11.11 51.77 -6.34
CA ARG A 12 -11.21 51.17 -5.00
C ARG A 12 -11.85 49.78 -5.06
N LYS A 13 -12.95 49.62 -5.81
CA LYS A 13 -13.59 48.30 -5.99
C LYS A 13 -12.67 47.32 -6.70
N LEU A 14 -11.93 47.77 -7.71
CA LEU A 14 -10.95 46.99 -8.43
C LEU A 14 -9.82 46.52 -7.50
N GLN A 15 -9.32 47.41 -6.64
CA GLN A 15 -8.32 47.07 -5.64
C GLN A 15 -8.83 46.06 -4.62
N GLU A 16 -10.10 46.12 -4.22
CA GLU A 16 -10.71 45.11 -3.35
C GLU A 16 -10.84 43.76 -4.05
N ALA A 17 -11.25 43.73 -5.32
CA ALA A 17 -11.29 42.51 -6.13
C ALA A 17 -9.91 41.89 -6.28
N ASP A 18 -8.90 42.69 -6.61
CA ASP A 18 -7.51 42.23 -6.70
C ASP A 18 -7.00 41.64 -5.38
N ARG A 19 -7.26 42.28 -4.25
CA ARG A 19 -6.88 41.74 -2.91
C ARG A 19 -7.55 40.43 -2.62
N LYS A 20 -8.84 40.27 -2.94
CA LYS A 20 -9.57 39.01 -2.76
C LYS A 20 -8.99 37.90 -3.61
N VAL A 21 -8.72 38.17 -4.88
CA VAL A 21 -8.11 37.20 -5.81
C VAL A 21 -6.71 36.77 -5.34
N VAL A 22 -5.86 37.74 -4.96
CA VAL A 22 -4.50 37.48 -4.48
C VAL A 22 -4.52 36.66 -3.18
N SER A 23 -5.41 37.03 -2.24
CA SER A 23 -5.56 36.27 -0.99
C SER A 23 -6.00 34.84 -1.26
N ALA A 24 -7.04 34.64 -2.07
CA ALA A 24 -7.56 33.32 -2.41
C ALA A 24 -6.52 32.45 -3.17
N LYS A 25 -5.72 33.06 -4.06
CA LYS A 25 -4.61 32.36 -4.73
C LYS A 25 -3.55 31.91 -3.73
N LYS A 26 -3.14 32.78 -2.81
CA LYS A 26 -2.19 32.43 -1.74
C LYS A 26 -2.71 31.32 -0.83
N GLU A 27 -3.98 31.38 -0.44
CA GLU A 27 -4.61 30.34 0.36
C GLU A 27 -4.64 29.01 -0.40
N PHE A 28 -5.00 29.02 -1.67
CA PHE A 28 -5.00 27.84 -2.53
C PHE A 28 -3.61 27.19 -2.69
N GLU A 29 -2.57 28.02 -2.86
CA GLU A 29 -1.18 27.54 -2.95
C GLU A 29 -0.68 26.93 -1.63
N ASN A 30 -1.08 27.51 -0.50
CA ASN A 30 -0.66 27.11 0.84
C ASN A 30 -1.57 26.08 1.49
N LEU A 31 -2.51 25.45 0.75
CA LEU A 31 -3.38 24.42 1.32
C LEU A 31 -2.55 23.27 1.92
N PRO A 32 -2.70 23.00 3.22
CA PRO A 32 -1.90 21.98 3.92
C PRO A 32 -2.17 20.55 3.41
N HIS A 33 -3.32 20.35 2.74
CA HIS A 33 -3.74 19.07 2.19
C HIS A 33 -2.73 18.50 1.19
N ARG A 34 -2.09 19.33 0.38
CA ARG A 34 -1.09 18.87 -0.61
C ARG A 34 0.08 18.16 0.05
N LYS A 35 0.61 18.76 1.13
CA LYS A 35 1.71 18.20 1.89
C LYS A 35 1.28 16.91 2.60
N ALA A 36 0.11 16.95 3.24
CA ALA A 36 -0.45 15.78 3.94
C ALA A 36 -0.71 14.60 3.00
N ILE A 37 -1.25 14.84 1.79
CA ILE A 37 -1.45 13.81 0.76
C ILE A 37 -0.10 13.21 0.34
N LEU A 38 0.92 14.04 0.10
CA LEU A 38 2.24 13.57 -0.27
C LEU A 38 2.86 12.69 0.82
N GLU A 39 2.77 13.10 2.09
CA GLU A 39 3.26 12.33 3.23
C GLU A 39 2.56 10.97 3.36
N VAL A 40 1.24 10.93 3.16
CA VAL A 40 0.48 9.67 3.18
C VAL A 40 0.91 8.76 2.04
N ARG A 41 1.09 9.29 0.82
CA ARG A 41 1.56 8.52 -0.34
C ARG A 41 2.96 7.95 -0.12
N THR A 42 3.89 8.76 0.40
CA THR A 42 5.24 8.29 0.71
C THR A 42 5.22 7.12 1.71
N LYS A 43 4.43 7.25 2.79
CA LYS A 43 4.26 6.16 3.76
C LYS A 43 3.63 4.91 3.14
N LYS A 44 2.64 5.10 2.26
CA LYS A 44 2.00 3.98 1.54
C LYS A 44 3.02 3.24 0.67
N ASP A 45 3.86 3.96 -0.07
CA ASP A 45 4.90 3.37 -0.90
C ASP A 45 5.94 2.59 -0.08
N GLU A 46 6.32 3.11 1.10
CA GLU A 46 7.22 2.40 2.02
C GLU A 46 6.60 1.09 2.54
N ILE A 47 5.31 1.12 2.89
CA ILE A 47 4.60 -0.08 3.37
C ILE A 47 4.38 -1.08 2.22
N LEU A 48 4.11 -0.61 0.99
CA LEU A 48 4.01 -1.47 -0.18
C LEU A 48 5.32 -2.22 -0.47
N LYS A 49 6.47 -1.55 -0.33
CA LYS A 49 7.79 -2.20 -0.44
C LYS A 49 7.96 -3.29 0.62
N LYS A 50 7.57 -3.01 1.86
CA LYS A 50 7.59 -4.03 2.95
C LYS A 50 6.65 -5.18 2.67
N LYS A 51 5.46 -4.89 2.10
CA LYS A 51 4.49 -5.93 1.71
C LYS A 51 5.11 -6.92 0.74
N VAL A 52 5.80 -6.43 -0.30
CA VAL A 52 6.47 -7.30 -1.28
C VAL A 52 7.50 -8.19 -0.59
N GLN A 53 8.37 -7.62 0.25
CA GLN A 53 9.39 -8.40 0.97
C GLN A 53 8.79 -9.48 1.87
N VAL A 54 7.71 -9.17 2.59
CA VAL A 54 7.03 -10.14 3.47
C VAL A 54 6.28 -11.19 2.65
N GLN A 55 5.73 -10.82 1.49
CA GLN A 55 5.10 -11.76 0.57
C GLN A 55 6.11 -12.75 0.01
N ASP A 56 7.26 -12.26 -0.46
CA ASP A 56 8.35 -13.13 -0.96
C ASP A 56 8.80 -14.13 0.12
N MET A 57 8.94 -13.66 1.37
CA MET A 57 9.28 -14.56 2.49
C MET A 57 8.19 -15.60 2.76
N LEU A 58 6.92 -15.22 2.65
CA LEU A 58 5.79 -16.13 2.85
C LEU A 58 5.76 -17.20 1.75
N ASP A 59 5.90 -16.77 0.49
CA ASP A 59 5.90 -17.66 -0.68
C ASP A 59 7.05 -18.68 -0.61
N ASP A 60 8.23 -18.25 -0.15
CA ASP A 60 9.38 -19.12 0.06
C ASP A 60 9.12 -20.18 1.15
N GLU A 61 8.53 -19.80 2.28
CA GLU A 61 8.23 -20.74 3.36
C GLU A 61 7.06 -21.68 2.99
N GLU A 62 6.04 -21.19 2.32
CA GLU A 62 4.93 -22.02 1.81
C GLU A 62 5.42 -23.01 0.74
N GLY A 63 6.35 -22.60 -0.12
CA GLY A 63 7.00 -23.49 -1.08
C GLY A 63 7.81 -24.63 -0.40
N LYS A 64 8.54 -24.31 0.67
CA LYS A 64 9.24 -25.33 1.49
C LYS A 64 8.25 -26.27 2.17
N LEU A 65 7.17 -25.73 2.73
CA LEU A 65 6.11 -26.52 3.36
C LEU A 65 5.51 -27.54 2.40
N ALA A 66 5.12 -27.08 1.20
CA ALA A 66 4.56 -27.94 0.17
C ALA A 66 5.53 -29.05 -0.25
N SER A 67 6.82 -28.73 -0.39
CA SER A 67 7.86 -29.70 -0.74
C SER A 67 8.06 -30.76 0.36
N LEU A 68 8.07 -30.34 1.63
CA LEU A 68 8.22 -31.25 2.77
C LEU A 68 7.00 -32.15 2.96
N VAL A 69 5.79 -31.62 2.73
CA VAL A 69 4.55 -32.44 2.74
C VAL A 69 4.63 -33.51 1.67
N GLN A 70 5.03 -33.15 0.45
CA GLN A 70 5.18 -34.12 -0.63
C GLN A 70 6.25 -35.16 -0.33
N GLU A 71 7.36 -34.78 0.31
CA GLU A 71 8.40 -35.71 0.74
C GLU A 71 7.86 -36.68 1.81
N ASP A 72 7.12 -36.19 2.80
CA ASP A 72 6.54 -37.07 3.84
C ASP A 72 5.56 -38.08 3.26
N GLU A 73 4.69 -37.64 2.33
CA GLU A 73 3.75 -38.54 1.63
C GLU A 73 4.49 -39.64 0.83
N GLN A 74 5.61 -39.32 0.19
CA GLN A 74 6.43 -40.28 -0.54
C GLN A 74 7.10 -41.29 0.42
N LEU A 75 7.61 -40.78 1.53
CA LEU A 75 8.25 -41.63 2.55
C LEU A 75 7.21 -42.52 3.26
N GLU A 76 6.00 -42.06 3.45
CA GLU A 76 4.89 -42.83 3.99
C GLU A 76 4.56 -44.01 3.08
N LYS A 77 4.34 -43.76 1.79
CA LYS A 77 4.13 -44.82 0.79
C LYS A 77 5.26 -45.85 0.78
N LYS A 78 6.51 -45.37 0.78
CA LYS A 78 7.69 -46.24 0.82
C LYS A 78 7.74 -47.05 2.09
N GLN A 79 7.36 -46.51 3.25
CA GLN A 79 7.29 -47.21 4.52
C GLN A 79 6.26 -48.34 4.47
N ASP A 80 5.10 -48.10 3.88
CA ASP A 80 4.02 -49.08 3.74
C ASP A 80 4.40 -50.20 2.77
N GLU A 81 5.05 -49.86 1.64
CA GLU A 81 5.60 -50.86 0.69
C GLU A 81 6.61 -51.81 1.36
N ILE A 82 7.61 -51.25 2.06
CA ILE A 82 8.61 -52.05 2.78
C ILE A 82 7.94 -52.91 3.88
N SER A 83 6.96 -52.37 4.58
CA SER A 83 6.24 -53.11 5.62
C SER A 83 5.46 -54.29 5.04
N THR A 84 4.85 -54.12 3.87
CA THR A 84 4.16 -55.19 3.13
C THR A 84 5.17 -56.26 2.66
N GLU A 85 6.27 -55.86 2.03
CA GLU A 85 7.32 -56.75 1.60
C GLU A 85 7.92 -57.57 2.77
N LEU A 86 8.11 -56.97 3.94
CA LEU A 86 8.54 -57.65 5.14
C LEU A 86 7.60 -58.77 5.59
N THR A 87 6.31 -58.66 5.34
CA THR A 87 5.34 -59.72 5.66
C THR A 87 5.38 -60.87 4.66
N GLU A 88 5.78 -60.58 3.42
CA GLU A 88 5.86 -61.58 2.34
C GLU A 88 7.16 -62.42 2.39
N VAL A 89 8.27 -61.81 2.86
CA VAL A 89 9.61 -62.49 2.92
C VAL A 89 9.74 -63.29 4.19
N GLN A 90 8.95 -64.36 4.34
CA GLN A 90 9.08 -65.31 5.44
C GLN A 90 10.13 -66.36 5.13
N GLY A 91 11.18 -66.42 5.94
CA GLY A 91 12.20 -67.49 5.88
C GLY A 91 13.59 -67.09 5.39
N ASP A 92 13.77 -65.93 4.73
CA ASP A 92 15.09 -65.42 4.37
C ASP A 92 15.58 -64.36 5.35
N TYR A 93 16.40 -64.75 6.31
CA TYR A 93 16.98 -63.90 7.34
C TYR A 93 17.75 -62.70 6.78
N ARG A 94 18.46 -62.85 5.63
CA ARG A 94 19.22 -61.77 5.02
C ARG A 94 18.32 -60.72 4.42
N ALA A 95 17.27 -61.15 3.70
CA ALA A 95 16.27 -60.23 3.11
C ALA A 95 15.49 -59.48 4.21
N VAL A 96 15.06 -60.16 5.25
CA VAL A 96 14.39 -59.53 6.41
C VAL A 96 15.31 -58.49 7.06
N THR A 97 16.58 -58.80 7.33
CA THR A 97 17.52 -57.86 7.94
C THR A 97 17.78 -56.64 7.06
N SER A 98 17.86 -56.82 5.74
CA SER A 98 18.05 -55.73 4.78
C SER A 98 16.85 -54.79 4.76
N LYS A 99 15.65 -55.35 4.65
CA LYS A 99 14.40 -54.61 4.64
C LYS A 99 14.13 -53.87 5.97
N THR A 100 14.47 -54.49 7.11
CA THR A 100 14.37 -53.83 8.42
C THR A 100 15.27 -52.60 8.49
N ARG A 101 16.51 -52.68 7.98
CA ARG A 101 17.41 -51.53 7.94
C ARG A 101 16.89 -50.41 7.02
N GLU A 102 16.30 -50.78 5.87
CA GLU A 102 15.68 -49.80 4.96
C GLU A 102 14.49 -49.10 5.63
N LEU A 103 13.62 -49.87 6.30
CA LEU A 103 12.50 -49.32 7.07
C LEU A 103 12.95 -48.36 8.16
N ASP A 104 13.99 -48.70 8.92
CA ASP A 104 14.57 -47.81 9.93
C ASP A 104 15.15 -46.55 9.32
N GLY A 105 15.75 -46.63 8.12
CA GLY A 105 16.21 -45.46 7.38
C GLY A 105 15.08 -44.54 6.98
N VAL A 106 13.99 -45.09 6.45
CA VAL A 106 12.77 -44.29 6.07
C VAL A 106 12.15 -43.66 7.29
N ARG A 107 11.99 -44.39 8.40
CA ARG A 107 11.43 -43.82 9.67
C ARG A 107 12.26 -42.65 10.18
N LYS A 108 13.58 -42.80 10.23
CA LYS A 108 14.48 -41.70 10.64
C LYS A 108 14.39 -40.47 9.71
N ARG A 109 14.19 -40.69 8.41
CA ARG A 109 13.99 -39.58 7.49
C ARG A 109 12.66 -38.90 7.72
N ARG A 110 11.54 -39.63 7.92
CA ARG A 110 10.22 -39.10 8.29
C ARG A 110 10.28 -38.27 9.57
N GLU A 111 10.97 -38.76 10.61
CA GLU A 111 11.15 -37.97 11.85
C GLU A 111 11.84 -36.64 11.60
N LYS A 112 12.85 -36.58 10.72
CA LYS A 112 13.51 -35.32 10.36
C LYS A 112 12.60 -34.42 9.58
N VAL A 113 11.85 -34.94 8.60
CA VAL A 113 10.88 -34.19 7.81
C VAL A 113 9.80 -33.62 8.72
N ALA A 114 9.28 -34.37 9.68
CA ALA A 114 8.30 -33.90 10.64
C ALA A 114 8.82 -32.73 11.49
N LEU A 115 10.10 -32.77 11.92
CA LEU A 115 10.73 -31.67 12.64
C LEU A 115 10.91 -30.42 11.76
N GLU A 116 11.26 -30.61 10.49
CA GLU A 116 11.40 -29.52 9.53
C GLU A 116 10.03 -28.89 9.20
N LEU A 117 8.98 -29.72 9.01
CA LEU A 117 7.60 -29.27 8.84
C LEU A 117 7.16 -28.35 9.99
N THR A 118 7.34 -28.81 11.24
CA THR A 118 7.00 -28.01 12.41
C THR A 118 7.72 -26.66 12.42
N ARG A 119 9.00 -26.62 12.06
CA ARG A 119 9.76 -25.37 12.00
C ARG A 119 9.26 -24.41 10.91
N VAL A 120 8.94 -24.95 9.74
CA VAL A 120 8.43 -24.13 8.63
C VAL A 120 7.03 -23.61 8.94
N GLU A 121 6.15 -24.44 9.50
CA GLU A 121 4.83 -24.02 9.99
C GLU A 121 4.92 -22.90 11.02
N GLU A 122 5.86 -22.99 11.96
CA GLU A 122 6.10 -21.91 12.93
C GLU A 122 6.54 -20.59 12.26
N GLN A 123 7.36 -20.66 11.18
CA GLN A 123 7.75 -19.45 10.43
C GLN A 123 6.56 -18.86 9.68
N VAL A 124 5.78 -19.67 8.97
CA VAL A 124 4.55 -19.22 8.29
C VAL A 124 3.60 -18.56 9.30
N ASN A 125 3.41 -19.18 10.48
CA ASN A 125 2.57 -18.66 11.55
C ASN A 125 3.08 -17.34 12.14
N LYS A 126 4.39 -17.03 12.07
CA LYS A 126 4.97 -15.74 12.47
C LYS A 126 4.83 -14.68 11.38
N ILE A 127 4.93 -15.06 10.11
CA ILE A 127 4.85 -14.13 8.97
C ILE A 127 3.40 -13.66 8.72
N ASN A 128 2.42 -14.56 8.81
CA ASN A 128 1.02 -14.27 8.53
C ASN A 128 0.44 -13.10 9.34
N PRO A 129 0.66 -12.97 10.66
CA PRO A 129 0.23 -11.80 11.42
C PRO A 129 0.87 -10.49 10.94
N VAL A 130 2.14 -10.53 10.53
CA VAL A 130 2.85 -9.36 10.00
C VAL A 130 2.22 -8.91 8.68
N MET A 131 1.93 -9.85 7.77
CA MET A 131 1.21 -9.56 6.54
C MET A 131 -0.16 -8.93 6.80
N LYS A 132 -0.91 -9.48 7.75
CA LYS A 132 -2.21 -8.93 8.16
C LYS A 132 -2.11 -7.50 8.70
N GLN A 133 -1.08 -7.21 9.50
CA GLN A 133 -0.83 -5.85 10.01
C GLN A 133 -0.49 -4.88 8.86
N ILE A 134 0.33 -5.30 7.90
CA ILE A 134 0.67 -4.52 6.72
C ILE A 134 -0.58 -4.19 5.91
N MET A 135 -1.45 -5.18 5.66
CA MET A 135 -2.70 -4.96 4.92
C MET A 135 -3.64 -3.99 5.65
N THR A 136 -3.76 -4.12 6.96
CA THR A 136 -4.55 -3.20 7.79
C THR A 136 -3.99 -1.77 7.73
N ALA A 137 -2.66 -1.62 7.82
CA ALA A 137 -2.01 -0.30 7.72
C ALA A 137 -2.21 0.34 6.35
N LEU A 138 -2.15 -0.44 5.26
CA LEU A 138 -2.44 0.03 3.91
C LEU A 138 -3.88 0.52 3.77
N SER A 139 -4.85 -0.25 4.28
CA SER A 139 -6.27 0.14 4.25
C SER A 139 -6.51 1.46 4.98
N ILE A 140 -5.91 1.65 6.17
CA ILE A 140 -6.02 2.91 6.93
C ILE A 140 -5.41 4.09 6.15
N LEU A 141 -4.27 3.88 5.49
CA LEU A 141 -3.64 4.94 4.69
C LEU A 141 -4.43 5.28 3.43
N GLU A 142 -5.08 4.29 2.80
CA GLU A 142 -5.96 4.50 1.64
C GLU A 142 -7.19 5.32 2.02
N GLU A 143 -7.81 5.00 3.13
CA GLU A 143 -8.96 5.75 3.64
C GLU A 143 -8.57 7.20 3.98
N LYS A 144 -7.44 7.36 4.66
CA LYS A 144 -6.90 8.69 4.99
C LYS A 144 -6.53 9.50 3.74
N GLU A 145 -5.95 8.87 2.72
CA GLU A 145 -5.65 9.53 1.44
C GLU A 145 -6.95 10.02 0.79
N LYS A 146 -7.99 9.18 0.77
CA LYS A 146 -9.29 9.51 0.21
C LYS A 146 -9.92 10.71 0.90
N GLU A 147 -9.97 10.70 2.24
CA GLU A 147 -10.51 11.82 3.03
C GLU A 147 -9.75 13.13 2.76
N LEU A 148 -8.41 13.06 2.71
CA LEU A 148 -7.58 14.23 2.41
C LEU A 148 -7.80 14.77 1.00
N VAL A 149 -7.97 13.89 0.01
CA VAL A 149 -8.27 14.27 -1.38
C VAL A 149 -9.66 14.91 -1.49
N GLU A 150 -10.68 14.34 -0.85
CA GLU A 150 -12.03 14.90 -0.82
C GLU A 150 -12.05 16.28 -0.15
N SER A 151 -11.36 16.43 0.98
CA SER A 151 -11.23 17.71 1.68
C SER A 151 -10.48 18.73 0.84
N PHE A 152 -9.41 18.34 0.15
CA PHE A 152 -8.68 19.19 -0.79
C PHE A 152 -9.56 19.65 -1.95
N GLN A 153 -10.35 18.74 -2.54
CA GLN A 153 -11.26 19.06 -3.64
C GLN A 153 -12.33 20.06 -3.20
N LYS A 154 -12.91 19.86 -2.02
CA LYS A 154 -13.92 20.75 -1.46
C LYS A 154 -13.36 22.16 -1.19
N THR A 155 -12.27 22.24 -0.45
CA THR A 155 -11.65 23.54 -0.08
C THR A 155 -11.02 24.21 -1.31
N GLY A 156 -10.31 23.48 -2.13
CA GLY A 156 -9.71 24.01 -3.35
C GLY A 156 -10.75 24.40 -4.41
N GLY A 157 -11.88 23.67 -4.47
CA GLY A 157 -13.00 23.99 -5.33
C GLY A 157 -13.64 25.34 -4.95
N SER A 158 -13.93 25.56 -3.65
CA SER A 158 -14.48 26.83 -3.18
C SER A 158 -13.52 28.01 -3.45
N LEU A 159 -12.22 27.84 -3.22
CA LEU A 159 -11.24 28.89 -3.52
C LEU A 159 -11.14 29.19 -5.02
N ARG A 160 -11.24 28.18 -5.90
CA ARG A 160 -11.27 28.38 -7.35
C ARG A 160 -12.49 29.18 -7.81
N VAL A 161 -13.67 28.95 -7.20
CA VAL A 161 -14.87 29.73 -7.48
C VAL A 161 -14.64 31.20 -7.08
N VAL A 162 -14.12 31.47 -5.87
CA VAL A 162 -13.79 32.82 -5.41
C VAL A 162 -12.78 33.50 -6.34
N ILE A 163 -11.76 32.79 -6.81
CA ILE A 163 -10.78 33.33 -7.76
C ILE A 163 -11.46 33.68 -9.09
N ALA A 164 -12.25 32.77 -9.65
CA ALA A 164 -12.92 32.97 -10.94
C ALA A 164 -13.93 34.13 -10.89
N GLU A 165 -14.74 34.22 -9.83
CA GLU A 165 -15.66 35.31 -9.61
C GLU A 165 -14.93 36.65 -9.44
N GLY A 166 -13.87 36.68 -8.65
CA GLY A 166 -13.04 37.86 -8.46
C GLY A 166 -12.36 38.34 -9.75
N GLU A 167 -11.84 37.43 -10.57
CA GLU A 167 -11.24 37.74 -11.87
C GLU A 167 -12.31 38.27 -12.86
N LYS A 168 -13.52 37.73 -12.84
CA LYS A 168 -14.63 38.22 -13.64
C LYS A 168 -15.02 39.67 -13.24
N VAL A 169 -15.23 39.90 -11.94
CA VAL A 169 -15.54 41.25 -11.41
C VAL A 169 -14.42 42.23 -11.74
N ARG A 170 -13.18 41.82 -11.61
CA ARG A 170 -12.01 42.60 -11.99
C ARG A 170 -12.02 42.98 -13.48
N GLY A 171 -12.36 42.05 -14.35
CA GLY A 171 -12.48 42.28 -15.79
C GLY A 171 -13.57 43.27 -16.15
N GLU A 172 -14.75 43.16 -15.50
CA GLU A 172 -15.88 44.05 -15.67
C GLU A 172 -15.51 45.51 -15.24
N LEU A 173 -14.99 45.66 -14.00
CA LEU A 173 -14.57 46.96 -13.47
C LEU A 173 -13.40 47.59 -14.26
N ALA A 174 -12.46 46.79 -14.76
CA ALA A 174 -11.37 47.30 -15.59
C ALA A 174 -11.85 47.82 -16.96
N GLY A 175 -12.97 47.29 -17.47
CA GLY A 175 -13.60 47.76 -18.69
C GLY A 175 -14.34 49.10 -18.53
N GLU A 176 -14.68 49.49 -17.30
CA GLU A 176 -15.37 50.75 -16.98
C GLU A 176 -14.43 51.94 -16.75
N VAL A 177 -13.11 51.70 -16.60
CA VAL A 177 -12.11 52.73 -16.34
C VAL A 177 -11.33 53.03 -17.62
N ASP A 178 -11.00 54.31 -17.84
CA ASP A 178 -10.16 54.72 -18.97
C ASP A 178 -8.79 53.98 -18.92
N PRO A 179 -8.38 53.30 -20.02
CA PRO A 179 -7.12 52.55 -20.07
C PRO A 179 -5.87 53.38 -19.71
N SER A 180 -5.94 54.68 -19.83
CA SER A 180 -4.85 55.59 -19.45
C SER A 180 -4.67 55.72 -17.92
N ILE A 181 -5.71 55.45 -17.15
CA ILE A 181 -5.70 55.49 -15.67
C ILE A 181 -5.24 54.15 -15.09
N LEU A 182 -5.45 53.04 -15.82
CA LEU A 182 -5.01 51.69 -15.40
C LEU A 182 -3.51 51.44 -15.56
N ARG A 183 -2.79 52.34 -16.23
CA ARG A 183 -1.32 52.21 -16.48
C ARG A 183 -0.42 52.84 -15.43
N VAL A 184 -1.00 53.39 -14.37
CA VAL A 184 -0.27 53.93 -13.22
C VAL A 184 -0.25 52.84 -12.12
#